data_2150ba6e88806fd0c6aef7544d91075e
#
_entry.id   2150ba6e88806fd0c6aef7544d91075e
#
_cell.length_a   1.000
_cell.length_b   1.000
_cell.length_c   1.000
_cell.angle_alpha   90.00
_cell.angle_beta   90.00
_cell.angle_gamma   90.00
#
_symmetry.space_group_name_H-M   'P 1'
#
loop_
_entity.id
_entity.type
_entity.pdbx_description
1 polymer ?
#
loop_
_entity_poly.entity_id
_entity_poly.type
_entity_poly.pdbx_seq_one_letter_code
_entity_poly.pdbx_strand_id
1 'polypeptide(L)'
;MSVADSPHRALPERPSKEHLRKQAKRLAKDESLGLAAAQRRLAQEYGFANWTELLRRVDETVPLSPLGAAARAGDVAAVRRLLEQGYAADGDGRDRGAPLWQACAGRASDEARLAIVDALLTAGANPRNDSADETALHAAAARGPLALVERLIVGNALEWQADARGRMALAVAKRGKAVDKAAIVQLLDRSRIADPSFRAAVKALQKGKAAELARQLDAEPRLLKERILGPEVYRRASRHQYFRDPKLFWFIANNPTLMKRMPANMVEVAETMIARGVERADLDYALELVMTSAPAREQGLQMPLIDCLMRAGAAPTPRAIDMTLAHWELEPVRALLDGGLPMTAAIAAAFGRTDSLPALLREASAEEVQRALGLAVINRQLDAARMALDAGADPNVFLPVHTHSLPMHQAAGDGNVEMMELLIAHGARHDIPDKLWGGIPLGWAIHGGHARARTYLEDLRRT
;
A
#
# COMPACT_ATOMS: atom_id res chain seq x y z
N MET A 1 33.46 9.21 -45.95
CA MET A 1 33.76 8.04 -45.11
C MET A 1 32.45 7.58 -44.50
N SER A 2 31.93 6.47 -45.04
CA SER A 2 30.66 5.84 -44.62
C SER A 2 30.82 5.32 -43.21
N VAL A 3 29.91 5.73 -42.31
CA VAL A 3 29.77 5.15 -40.97
C VAL A 3 29.26 3.73 -41.16
N ALA A 4 30.13 2.75 -40.89
CA ALA A 4 29.77 1.33 -40.95
C ALA A 4 28.57 1.05 -40.03
N ASP A 5 27.56 0.44 -40.62
CA ASP A 5 26.38 -0.13 -39.97
C ASP A 5 26.86 -1.21 -38.98
N SER A 6 27.01 -0.84 -37.70
CA SER A 6 27.24 -1.82 -36.66
C SER A 6 25.92 -2.59 -36.49
N PRO A 7 25.93 -3.95 -36.48
CA PRO A 7 24.71 -4.70 -36.38
C PRO A 7 24.00 -4.38 -35.04
N HIS A 8 22.81 -3.82 -35.14
CA HIS A 8 22.00 -3.53 -33.97
C HIS A 8 21.71 -4.83 -33.22
N ARG A 9 21.73 -4.76 -31.89
CA ARG A 9 21.35 -5.87 -31.02
C ARG A 9 19.89 -6.20 -31.22
N ALA A 10 19.57 -7.45 -31.54
CA ALA A 10 18.19 -7.89 -31.70
C ALA A 10 17.46 -7.93 -30.34
N LEU A 11 16.22 -7.46 -30.29
CA LEU A 11 15.39 -7.68 -29.14
C LEU A 11 15.13 -9.18 -28.96
N PRO A 12 15.12 -9.68 -27.71
CA PRO A 12 14.71 -11.06 -27.44
C PRO A 12 13.32 -11.35 -28.04
N GLU A 13 13.00 -12.59 -28.31
CA GLU A 13 11.67 -13.02 -28.76
C GLU A 13 10.52 -12.56 -27.82
N ARG A 14 10.84 -12.45 -26.52
CA ARG A 14 9.95 -11.92 -25.47
C ARG A 14 10.66 -10.82 -24.69
N PRO A 15 10.67 -9.59 -25.20
CA PRO A 15 11.37 -8.51 -24.55
C PRO A 15 10.60 -8.04 -23.30
N SER A 16 11.35 -7.74 -22.21
CA SER A 16 10.79 -7.25 -20.94
C SER A 16 11.28 -5.84 -20.65
N LYS A 17 10.36 -4.90 -20.40
CA LYS A 17 10.70 -3.55 -19.96
C LYS A 17 11.48 -3.53 -18.66
N GLU A 18 11.16 -4.42 -17.73
CA GLU A 18 11.86 -4.54 -16.46
C GLU A 18 13.32 -4.96 -16.69
N HIS A 19 13.52 -5.94 -17.57
CA HIS A 19 14.86 -6.39 -17.93
C HIS A 19 15.67 -5.25 -18.58
N LEU A 20 15.07 -4.51 -19.51
CA LEU A 20 15.71 -3.34 -20.13
C LEU A 20 16.04 -2.24 -19.10
N ARG A 21 15.16 -1.99 -18.12
CA ARG A 21 15.42 -1.05 -17.03
C ARG A 21 16.59 -1.51 -16.15
N LYS A 22 16.66 -2.81 -15.83
CA LYS A 22 17.79 -3.41 -15.10
C LYS A 22 19.09 -3.27 -15.91
N GLN A 23 19.05 -3.53 -17.21
CA GLN A 23 20.21 -3.31 -18.10
C GLN A 23 20.64 -1.86 -18.12
N ALA A 24 19.72 -0.90 -18.27
CA ALA A 24 20.05 0.52 -18.26
C ALA A 24 20.64 0.98 -16.92
N LYS A 25 20.13 0.49 -15.79
CA LYS A 25 20.73 0.77 -14.47
C LYS A 25 22.12 0.18 -14.32
N ARG A 26 22.34 -1.03 -14.83
CA ARG A 26 23.66 -1.68 -14.83
C ARG A 26 24.64 -0.90 -15.70
N LEU A 27 24.25 -0.56 -16.92
CA LEU A 27 25.06 0.24 -17.85
C LEU A 27 25.42 1.60 -17.24
N ALA A 28 24.45 2.26 -16.57
CA ALA A 28 24.70 3.53 -15.87
C ALA A 28 25.76 3.38 -14.79
N LYS A 29 25.76 2.27 -14.05
CA LYS A 29 26.74 1.99 -12.99
C LYS A 29 28.11 1.62 -13.58
N ASP A 30 28.15 0.71 -14.55
CA ASP A 30 29.39 0.14 -15.11
C ASP A 30 30.19 1.20 -15.87
N GLU A 31 29.53 2.17 -16.52
CA GLU A 31 30.14 3.22 -17.29
C GLU A 31 30.11 4.62 -16.65
N SER A 32 29.68 4.70 -15.38
CA SER A 32 29.56 5.97 -14.64
C SER A 32 28.72 7.03 -15.38
N LEU A 33 27.66 6.57 -16.07
CA LEU A 33 26.74 7.42 -16.82
C LEU A 33 25.52 7.83 -15.98
N GLY A 34 24.95 8.99 -16.27
CA GLY A 34 23.61 9.30 -15.79
C GLY A 34 22.57 8.32 -16.39
N LEU A 35 21.53 7.93 -15.61
CA LEU A 35 20.53 6.95 -16.03
C LEU A 35 19.88 7.30 -17.40
N ALA A 36 19.60 8.58 -17.66
CA ALA A 36 19.03 9.03 -18.93
C ALA A 36 19.99 8.82 -20.12
N ALA A 37 21.29 8.99 -19.90
CA ALA A 37 22.30 8.72 -20.92
C ALA A 37 22.44 7.23 -21.20
N ALA A 38 22.46 6.40 -20.16
CA ALA A 38 22.48 4.94 -20.28
C ALA A 38 21.23 4.39 -20.99
N GLN A 39 20.04 4.93 -20.69
CA GLN A 39 18.80 4.58 -21.37
C GLN A 39 18.84 4.93 -22.86
N ARG A 40 19.36 6.12 -23.21
CA ARG A 40 19.52 6.54 -24.60
C ARG A 40 20.48 5.61 -25.34
N ARG A 41 21.62 5.32 -24.74
CA ARG A 41 22.62 4.43 -25.32
C ARG A 41 22.09 3.01 -25.53
N LEU A 42 21.43 2.46 -24.53
CA LEU A 42 20.82 1.14 -24.65
C LEU A 42 19.76 1.09 -25.76
N ALA A 43 18.97 2.16 -25.92
CA ALA A 43 18.01 2.25 -27.03
C ALA A 43 18.71 2.23 -28.39
N GLN A 44 19.82 2.95 -28.54
CA GLN A 44 20.62 2.97 -29.77
C GLN A 44 21.24 1.60 -30.05
N GLU A 45 21.75 0.88 -29.05
CA GLU A 45 22.26 -0.48 -29.22
C GLU A 45 21.21 -1.45 -29.81
N TYR A 46 19.92 -1.25 -29.45
CA TYR A 46 18.80 -1.99 -30.01
C TYR A 46 18.24 -1.39 -31.31
N GLY A 47 18.89 -0.34 -31.87
CA GLY A 47 18.46 0.28 -33.12
C GLY A 47 17.31 1.26 -33.03
N PHE A 48 17.01 1.79 -31.86
CA PHE A 48 15.92 2.76 -31.64
C PHE A 48 16.48 4.16 -31.37
N ALA A 49 15.79 5.17 -31.89
CA ALA A 49 16.22 6.57 -31.73
C ALA A 49 16.24 7.05 -30.28
N ASN A 50 15.37 6.51 -29.43
CA ASN A 50 15.28 6.87 -28.03
C ASN A 50 14.65 5.77 -27.17
N TRP A 51 14.80 5.92 -25.85
CA TRP A 51 14.27 4.99 -24.85
C TRP A 51 12.75 4.78 -24.92
N THR A 52 11.99 5.83 -25.21
CA THR A 52 10.53 5.76 -25.31
C THR A 52 10.11 4.90 -26.50
N GLU A 53 10.80 5.03 -27.63
CA GLU A 53 10.56 4.23 -28.82
C GLU A 53 10.90 2.76 -28.61
N LEU A 54 12.06 2.47 -28.00
CA LEU A 54 12.41 1.11 -27.61
C LEU A 54 11.32 0.48 -26.71
N LEU A 55 10.88 1.19 -25.68
CA LEU A 55 9.82 0.67 -24.78
C LEU A 55 8.48 0.50 -25.50
N ARG A 56 8.14 1.41 -26.43
CA ARG A 56 6.93 1.27 -27.28
C ARG A 56 7.01 0.01 -28.15
N ARG A 57 8.15 -0.25 -28.74
CA ARG A 57 8.36 -1.45 -29.57
C ARG A 57 8.24 -2.75 -28.74
N VAL A 58 8.81 -2.77 -27.55
CA VAL A 58 8.63 -3.88 -26.60
C VAL A 58 7.16 -4.12 -26.31
N ASP A 59 6.39 -3.05 -26.11
CA ASP A 59 4.95 -3.15 -25.89
C ASP A 59 4.19 -3.74 -27.10
N GLU A 60 4.63 -3.45 -28.30
CA GLU A 60 4.01 -3.95 -29.53
C GLU A 60 4.33 -5.43 -29.82
N THR A 61 5.44 -5.93 -29.28
CA THR A 61 5.87 -7.31 -29.51
C THR A 61 5.33 -8.31 -28.51
N VAL A 62 4.79 -7.87 -27.36
CA VAL A 62 4.14 -8.74 -26.39
C VAL A 62 2.66 -8.90 -26.75
N PRO A 63 2.22 -10.08 -27.23
CA PRO A 63 0.82 -10.31 -27.54
C PRO A 63 -0.04 -10.22 -26.28
N LEU A 64 -1.24 -9.69 -26.42
CA LEU A 64 -2.22 -9.72 -25.34
C LEU A 64 -2.77 -11.15 -25.19
N SER A 65 -3.05 -11.57 -23.96
CA SER A 65 -3.85 -12.77 -23.70
C SER A 65 -5.24 -12.64 -24.34
N PRO A 66 -5.95 -13.74 -24.58
CA PRO A 66 -7.32 -13.68 -25.07
C PRO A 66 -8.22 -12.76 -24.24
N LEU A 67 -8.09 -12.83 -22.89
CA LEU A 67 -8.84 -11.98 -21.96
C LEU A 67 -8.43 -10.50 -22.05
N GLY A 68 -7.13 -10.23 -22.11
CA GLY A 68 -6.61 -8.87 -22.27
C GLY A 68 -7.00 -8.24 -23.62
N ALA A 69 -6.98 -9.02 -24.68
CA ALA A 69 -7.40 -8.60 -26.02
C ALA A 69 -8.91 -8.26 -26.07
N ALA A 70 -9.75 -9.15 -25.52
CA ALA A 70 -11.19 -8.93 -25.41
C ALA A 70 -11.52 -7.69 -24.55
N ALA A 71 -10.84 -7.54 -23.42
CA ALA A 71 -11.01 -6.39 -22.53
C ALA A 71 -10.64 -5.08 -23.25
N ARG A 72 -9.54 -5.05 -23.99
CA ARG A 72 -9.07 -3.88 -24.74
C ARG A 72 -10.01 -3.52 -25.90
N ALA A 73 -10.56 -4.55 -26.57
CA ALA A 73 -11.50 -4.38 -27.68
C ALA A 73 -12.90 -3.92 -27.24
N GLY A 74 -13.24 -4.09 -25.96
CA GLY A 74 -14.57 -3.81 -25.45
C GLY A 74 -15.58 -4.93 -25.68
N ASP A 75 -15.10 -6.15 -25.94
CA ASP A 75 -15.96 -7.32 -26.16
C ASP A 75 -16.42 -7.91 -24.83
N VAL A 76 -17.52 -7.38 -24.30
CA VAL A 76 -18.12 -7.80 -23.03
C VAL A 76 -18.48 -9.29 -23.03
N ALA A 77 -19.00 -9.80 -24.15
CA ALA A 77 -19.43 -11.19 -24.27
C ALA A 77 -18.22 -12.15 -24.21
N ALA A 78 -17.15 -11.81 -24.94
CA ALA A 78 -15.92 -12.58 -24.90
C ALA A 78 -15.26 -12.56 -23.52
N VAL A 79 -15.23 -11.40 -22.84
CA VAL A 79 -14.69 -11.29 -21.47
C VAL A 79 -15.43 -12.21 -20.51
N ARG A 80 -16.77 -12.18 -20.49
CA ARG A 80 -17.58 -13.05 -19.62
C ARG A 80 -17.32 -14.52 -19.90
N ARG A 81 -17.39 -14.91 -21.17
CA ARG A 81 -17.13 -16.30 -21.58
C ARG A 81 -15.73 -16.79 -21.15
N LEU A 82 -14.69 -15.96 -21.33
CA LEU A 82 -13.33 -16.33 -20.95
C LEU A 82 -13.18 -16.47 -19.44
N LEU A 83 -13.82 -15.59 -18.64
CA LEU A 83 -13.85 -15.71 -17.18
C LEU A 83 -14.58 -16.99 -16.73
N GLU A 84 -15.72 -17.34 -17.36
CA GLU A 84 -16.45 -18.59 -17.13
C GLU A 84 -15.62 -19.83 -17.49
N GLN A 85 -14.73 -19.72 -18.48
CA GLN A 85 -13.77 -20.75 -18.85
C GLN A 85 -12.57 -20.87 -17.90
N GLY A 86 -12.52 -20.06 -16.83
CA GLY A 86 -11.49 -20.11 -15.80
C GLY A 86 -10.22 -19.32 -16.12
N TYR A 87 -10.25 -18.40 -17.09
CA TYR A 87 -9.13 -17.47 -17.29
C TYR A 87 -8.97 -16.58 -16.06
N ALA A 88 -7.72 -16.46 -15.57
CA ALA A 88 -7.42 -15.62 -14.41
C ALA A 88 -7.77 -14.15 -14.70
N ALA A 89 -8.54 -13.51 -13.83
CA ALA A 89 -9.03 -12.14 -14.01
C ALA A 89 -7.88 -11.10 -14.09
N ASP A 90 -6.74 -11.39 -13.47
CA ASP A 90 -5.52 -10.58 -13.57
C ASP A 90 -4.61 -10.95 -14.76
N GLY A 91 -5.03 -11.93 -15.58
CA GLY A 91 -4.19 -12.50 -16.63
C GLY A 91 -3.14 -13.48 -16.07
N ASP A 92 -2.28 -13.96 -16.95
CA ASP A 92 -1.22 -14.93 -16.60
C ASP A 92 0.13 -14.27 -16.28
N GLY A 93 0.15 -12.94 -16.10
CA GLY A 93 1.36 -12.16 -15.86
C GLY A 93 2.25 -11.94 -17.08
N ARG A 94 1.84 -12.45 -18.24
CA ARG A 94 2.57 -12.33 -19.52
C ARG A 94 2.09 -11.18 -20.37
N ASP A 95 0.92 -10.63 -20.04
CA ASP A 95 0.30 -9.53 -20.76
C ASP A 95 1.02 -8.21 -20.55
N ARG A 96 0.92 -7.38 -21.58
CA ARG A 96 1.20 -5.95 -21.46
C ARG A 96 0.14 -5.25 -20.60
N GLY A 97 0.21 -5.41 -19.30
CA GLY A 97 -0.78 -4.92 -18.36
C GLY A 97 -1.98 -5.84 -18.18
N ALA A 98 -2.46 -5.90 -16.96
CA ALA A 98 -3.59 -6.74 -16.58
C ALA A 98 -4.85 -6.43 -17.41
N PRO A 99 -5.77 -7.40 -17.61
CA PRO A 99 -7.02 -7.20 -18.34
C PRO A 99 -7.82 -5.98 -17.85
N LEU A 100 -7.82 -5.71 -16.55
CA LEU A 100 -8.47 -4.54 -15.96
C LEU A 100 -7.87 -3.22 -16.47
N TRP A 101 -6.55 -3.13 -16.59
CA TRP A 101 -5.88 -1.98 -17.19
C TRP A 101 -6.19 -1.87 -18.67
N GLN A 102 -6.22 -3.00 -19.41
CA GLN A 102 -6.55 -3.03 -20.83
C GLN A 102 -7.95 -2.46 -21.09
N ALA A 103 -8.94 -2.84 -20.27
CA ALA A 103 -10.28 -2.28 -20.34
C ALA A 103 -10.29 -0.75 -20.17
N CYS A 104 -9.56 -0.24 -19.17
CA CYS A 104 -9.49 1.19 -18.87
C CYS A 104 -8.71 2.00 -19.93
N ALA A 105 -7.66 1.43 -20.49
CA ALA A 105 -6.81 2.05 -21.53
C ALA A 105 -7.37 1.91 -22.94
N GLY A 106 -8.33 0.99 -23.17
CA GLY A 106 -9.00 0.73 -24.43
C GLY A 106 -9.78 1.93 -24.96
N ARG A 107 -10.25 1.82 -26.23
CA ARG A 107 -11.04 2.85 -26.92
C ARG A 107 -12.50 2.43 -27.13
N ALA A 108 -12.96 1.40 -26.44
CA ALA A 108 -14.34 0.95 -26.47
C ALA A 108 -15.29 2.01 -25.88
N SER A 109 -16.60 1.83 -26.08
CA SER A 109 -17.60 2.71 -25.47
C SER A 109 -17.50 2.70 -23.94
N ASP A 110 -17.96 3.74 -23.31
CA ASP A 110 -17.90 3.88 -21.85
C ASP A 110 -18.73 2.79 -21.17
N GLU A 111 -19.87 2.41 -21.74
CA GLU A 111 -20.73 1.33 -21.25
C GLU A 111 -20.01 -0.02 -21.33
N ALA A 112 -19.34 -0.31 -22.46
CA ALA A 112 -18.61 -1.57 -22.62
C ALA A 112 -17.43 -1.65 -21.63
N ARG A 113 -16.67 -0.55 -21.48
CA ARG A 113 -15.54 -0.48 -20.51
C ARG A 113 -16.04 -0.70 -19.08
N LEU A 114 -17.14 -0.06 -18.70
CA LEU A 114 -17.71 -0.21 -17.36
C LEU A 114 -18.18 -1.64 -17.11
N ALA A 115 -18.90 -2.25 -18.06
CA ALA A 115 -19.37 -3.62 -17.98
C ALA A 115 -18.22 -4.65 -17.87
N ILE A 116 -17.11 -4.40 -18.56
CA ILE A 116 -15.91 -5.24 -18.49
C ILE A 116 -15.21 -5.07 -17.16
N VAL A 117 -15.06 -3.83 -16.66
CA VAL A 117 -14.47 -3.56 -15.34
C VAL A 117 -15.30 -4.22 -14.24
N ASP A 118 -16.62 -4.18 -14.32
CA ASP A 118 -17.52 -4.88 -13.40
C ASP A 118 -17.29 -6.39 -13.42
N ALA A 119 -17.25 -6.99 -14.61
CA ALA A 119 -17.04 -8.42 -14.76
C ALA A 119 -15.68 -8.87 -14.20
N LEU A 120 -14.61 -8.13 -14.51
CA LEU A 120 -13.25 -8.42 -14.03
C LEU A 120 -13.13 -8.26 -12.51
N LEU A 121 -13.66 -7.18 -11.94
CA LEU A 121 -13.63 -6.95 -10.48
C LEU A 121 -14.46 -8.00 -9.73
N THR A 122 -15.60 -8.42 -10.28
CA THR A 122 -16.45 -9.49 -9.73
C THR A 122 -15.72 -10.83 -9.76
N ALA A 123 -14.92 -11.08 -10.80
CA ALA A 123 -14.07 -12.27 -10.93
C ALA A 123 -12.77 -12.19 -10.10
N GLY A 124 -12.58 -11.14 -9.29
CA GLY A 124 -11.44 -11.01 -8.37
C GLY A 124 -10.21 -10.30 -8.95
N ALA A 125 -10.34 -9.58 -10.09
CA ALA A 125 -9.21 -8.80 -10.62
C ALA A 125 -8.69 -7.78 -9.59
N ASN A 126 -7.37 -7.70 -9.48
CA ASN A 126 -6.69 -6.77 -8.57
C ASN A 126 -6.56 -5.37 -9.20
N PRO A 127 -7.32 -4.36 -8.72
CA PRO A 127 -7.27 -3.01 -9.29
C PRO A 127 -5.96 -2.25 -9.01
N ARG A 128 -5.06 -2.84 -8.20
CA ARG A 128 -3.75 -2.27 -7.84
C ARG A 128 -2.63 -2.78 -8.69
N ASN A 129 -2.93 -3.69 -9.62
CA ASN A 129 -1.95 -4.22 -10.55
C ASN A 129 -1.38 -3.08 -11.40
N ASP A 130 -0.06 -2.89 -11.36
CA ASP A 130 0.70 -1.84 -12.05
C ASP A 130 1.60 -2.40 -13.16
N SER A 131 1.28 -3.60 -13.64
CA SER A 131 2.05 -4.31 -14.67
C SER A 131 2.28 -3.50 -15.98
N ALA A 132 1.49 -2.44 -16.19
CA ALA A 132 1.64 -1.51 -17.31
C ALA A 132 2.40 -0.21 -16.95
N ASP A 133 3.18 -0.20 -15.87
CA ASP A 133 3.81 0.99 -15.29
C ASP A 133 2.83 2.01 -14.66
N GLU A 134 1.55 1.75 -14.74
CA GLU A 134 0.45 2.50 -14.14
C GLU A 134 -0.71 1.55 -13.81
N THR A 135 -1.57 1.92 -12.88
CA THR A 135 -2.75 1.11 -12.55
C THR A 135 -3.91 1.43 -13.48
N ALA A 136 -4.95 0.58 -13.45
CA ALA A 136 -6.21 0.82 -14.14
C ALA A 136 -6.82 2.19 -13.77
N LEU A 137 -6.67 2.63 -12.50
CA LEU A 137 -7.14 3.93 -12.04
C LEU A 137 -6.42 5.11 -12.73
N HIS A 138 -5.12 5.00 -13.01
CA HIS A 138 -4.40 6.03 -13.79
C HIS A 138 -4.94 6.15 -15.20
N ALA A 139 -5.16 5.02 -15.88
CA ALA A 139 -5.70 4.99 -17.24
C ALA A 139 -7.13 5.55 -17.28
N ALA A 140 -7.99 5.17 -16.34
CA ALA A 140 -9.36 5.69 -16.21
C ALA A 140 -9.35 7.20 -15.91
N ALA A 141 -8.51 7.66 -14.98
CA ALA A 141 -8.40 9.07 -14.63
C ALA A 141 -7.91 9.96 -15.79
N ALA A 142 -7.13 9.39 -16.71
CA ALA A 142 -6.63 10.12 -17.88
C ALA A 142 -7.71 10.40 -18.92
N ARG A 143 -8.66 9.47 -19.15
CA ARG A 143 -9.55 9.45 -20.34
C ARG A 143 -10.91 8.82 -20.11
N GLY A 144 -11.15 8.19 -18.97
CA GLY A 144 -12.39 7.48 -18.70
C GLY A 144 -13.53 8.43 -18.28
N PRO A 145 -14.78 7.93 -18.28
CA PRO A 145 -15.89 8.60 -17.64
C PRO A 145 -15.73 8.55 -16.11
N LEU A 146 -16.42 9.44 -15.41
CA LEU A 146 -16.44 9.49 -13.95
C LEU A 146 -16.83 8.12 -13.35
N ALA A 147 -17.88 7.48 -13.88
CA ALA A 147 -18.37 6.19 -13.39
C ALA A 147 -17.30 5.08 -13.39
N LEU A 148 -16.38 5.10 -14.35
CA LEU A 148 -15.27 4.13 -14.40
C LEU A 148 -14.27 4.35 -13.26
N VAL A 149 -13.96 5.61 -12.95
CA VAL A 149 -13.08 5.98 -11.84
C VAL A 149 -13.74 5.60 -10.50
N GLU A 150 -15.02 5.91 -10.33
CA GLU A 150 -15.80 5.56 -9.15
C GLU A 150 -15.83 4.05 -8.93
N ARG A 151 -16.07 3.29 -9.99
CA ARG A 151 -16.15 1.83 -9.92
C ARG A 151 -14.82 1.19 -9.49
N LEU A 152 -13.70 1.70 -10.00
CA LEU A 152 -12.38 1.24 -9.60
C LEU A 152 -12.07 1.57 -8.13
N ILE A 153 -12.45 2.74 -7.64
CA ILE A 153 -12.30 3.13 -6.24
C ILE A 153 -13.14 2.21 -5.34
N VAL A 154 -14.40 1.94 -5.70
CA VAL A 154 -15.25 0.98 -4.99
C VAL A 154 -14.63 -0.42 -5.01
N GLY A 155 -13.98 -0.80 -6.12
CA GLY A 155 -13.24 -2.05 -6.27
C GLY A 155 -11.89 -2.10 -5.53
N ASN A 156 -11.57 -1.11 -4.69
CA ASN A 156 -10.32 -1.04 -3.92
C ASN A 156 -9.08 -0.59 -4.73
N ALA A 157 -9.23 0.14 -5.83
CA ALA A 157 -8.11 0.86 -6.43
C ALA A 157 -7.55 1.90 -5.45
N LEU A 158 -6.24 2.12 -5.48
CA LEU A 158 -5.55 3.07 -4.61
C LEU A 158 -5.37 4.41 -5.30
N GLU A 159 -6.03 5.45 -4.79
CA GLU A 159 -5.92 6.81 -5.32
C GLU A 159 -4.52 7.40 -5.14
N TRP A 160 -3.77 6.90 -4.14
CA TRP A 160 -2.41 7.35 -3.82
C TRP A 160 -1.31 6.45 -4.35
N GLN A 161 -1.63 5.35 -5.03
CA GLN A 161 -0.62 4.54 -5.69
C GLN A 161 0.02 5.38 -6.79
N ALA A 162 1.36 5.50 -6.73
CA ALA A 162 2.10 6.20 -7.75
C ALA A 162 2.37 5.30 -8.95
N ASP A 163 2.31 5.86 -10.15
CA ASP A 163 2.78 5.20 -11.36
C ASP A 163 4.32 5.10 -11.39
N ALA A 164 4.89 4.45 -12.38
CA ALA A 164 6.35 4.32 -12.54
C ALA A 164 7.09 5.67 -12.68
N ARG A 165 6.36 6.78 -12.88
CA ARG A 165 6.89 8.16 -12.92
C ARG A 165 6.66 8.91 -11.62
N GLY A 166 6.19 8.24 -10.57
CA GLY A 166 5.88 8.84 -9.27
C GLY A 166 4.61 9.70 -9.26
N ARG A 167 3.69 9.56 -10.23
CA ARG A 167 2.46 10.34 -10.32
C ARG A 167 1.29 9.56 -9.75
N MET A 168 0.46 10.21 -8.95
CA MET A 168 -0.84 9.67 -8.51
C MET A 168 -1.91 9.89 -9.59
N ALA A 169 -3.00 9.13 -9.53
CA ALA A 169 -4.14 9.25 -10.46
C ALA A 169 -4.69 10.69 -10.55
N LEU A 170 -4.72 11.45 -9.45
CA LEU A 170 -5.08 12.88 -9.44
C LEU A 170 -4.19 13.72 -10.36
N ALA A 171 -2.87 13.50 -10.34
CA ALA A 171 -1.93 14.25 -11.18
C ALA A 171 -2.12 13.92 -12.67
N VAL A 172 -2.51 12.67 -12.96
CA VAL A 172 -2.85 12.21 -14.31
C VAL A 172 -4.17 12.82 -14.76
N ALA A 173 -5.22 12.81 -13.92
CA ALA A 173 -6.51 13.44 -14.20
C ALA A 173 -6.39 14.93 -14.53
N LYS A 174 -5.59 15.69 -13.76
CA LYS A 174 -5.35 17.14 -14.00
C LYS A 174 -4.76 17.42 -15.38
N ARG A 175 -4.05 16.48 -15.98
CA ARG A 175 -3.45 16.60 -17.33
C ARG A 175 -4.25 15.82 -18.39
N GLY A 176 -5.19 15.00 -17.97
CA GLY A 176 -6.01 14.14 -18.80
C GLY A 176 -6.98 14.89 -19.70
N LYS A 177 -7.61 14.15 -20.61
CA LYS A 177 -8.60 14.65 -21.59
C LYS A 177 -9.98 14.01 -21.36
N ALA A 178 -10.27 13.53 -20.14
CA ALA A 178 -11.57 12.98 -19.80
C ALA A 178 -12.67 14.04 -19.94
N VAL A 179 -13.84 13.64 -20.41
CA VAL A 179 -15.02 14.50 -20.54
C VAL A 179 -15.41 15.02 -19.14
N ASP A 180 -15.40 14.12 -18.13
CA ASP A 180 -15.74 14.42 -16.74
C ASP A 180 -14.55 14.89 -15.91
N LYS A 181 -13.51 15.44 -16.57
CA LYS A 181 -12.25 15.81 -15.91
C LYS A 181 -12.43 16.57 -14.59
N ALA A 182 -13.34 17.56 -14.56
CA ALA A 182 -13.57 18.36 -13.36
C ALA A 182 -14.11 17.52 -12.19
N ALA A 183 -15.05 16.62 -12.47
CA ALA A 183 -15.63 15.72 -11.49
C ALA A 183 -14.61 14.65 -11.03
N ILE A 184 -13.83 14.08 -11.96
CA ILE A 184 -12.75 13.14 -11.64
C ILE A 184 -11.67 13.79 -10.77
N VAL A 185 -11.23 14.99 -11.10
CA VAL A 185 -10.29 15.76 -10.27
C VAL A 185 -10.87 16.01 -8.88
N GLN A 186 -12.15 16.37 -8.81
CA GLN A 186 -12.85 16.58 -7.54
C GLN A 186 -12.92 15.28 -6.71
N LEU A 187 -13.23 14.16 -7.35
CA LEU A 187 -13.33 12.84 -6.70
C LEU A 187 -11.97 12.38 -6.16
N LEU A 188 -10.91 12.54 -6.95
CA LEU A 188 -9.55 12.12 -6.60
C LEU A 188 -8.83 13.13 -5.69
N ASP A 189 -9.32 14.36 -5.58
CA ASP A 189 -8.73 15.38 -4.72
C ASP A 189 -9.16 15.19 -3.27
N ARG A 190 -8.38 14.40 -2.56
CA ARG A 190 -8.60 14.03 -1.15
C ARG A 190 -8.51 15.23 -0.21
N SER A 191 -7.91 16.33 -0.64
CA SER A 191 -7.82 17.57 0.14
C SER A 191 -9.05 18.46 -0.01
N ARG A 192 -9.99 18.11 -0.89
CA ARG A 192 -11.16 18.94 -1.15
C ARG A 192 -12.25 18.72 -0.08
N ILE A 193 -12.20 19.55 0.90
CA ILE A 193 -13.20 19.66 1.96
C ILE A 193 -14.30 20.61 1.49
N ALA A 194 -15.56 20.21 1.61
CA ALA A 194 -16.71 21.00 1.13
C ALA A 194 -16.89 22.30 1.92
N ASP A 195 -16.82 22.21 3.25
CA ASP A 195 -16.95 23.35 4.16
C ASP A 195 -15.74 24.29 4.06
N PRO A 196 -15.93 25.59 3.74
CA PRO A 196 -14.84 26.56 3.61
C PRO A 196 -14.04 26.76 4.89
N SER A 197 -14.69 26.75 6.06
CA SER A 197 -14.04 26.94 7.36
C SER A 197 -13.14 25.76 7.70
N PHE A 198 -13.63 24.52 7.54
CA PHE A 198 -12.78 23.33 7.69
C PHE A 198 -11.63 23.31 6.69
N ARG A 199 -11.88 23.71 5.44
CA ARG A 199 -10.82 23.78 4.42
C ARG A 199 -9.74 24.79 4.80
N ALA A 200 -10.13 25.96 5.34
CA ALA A 200 -9.20 26.97 5.82
C ALA A 200 -8.39 26.44 7.03
N ALA A 201 -9.05 25.79 7.99
CA ALA A 201 -8.41 25.24 9.18
C ALA A 201 -7.41 24.12 8.83
N VAL A 202 -7.78 23.17 7.97
CA VAL A 202 -6.86 22.13 7.48
C VAL A 202 -5.66 22.75 6.77
N LYS A 203 -5.89 23.79 5.94
CA LYS A 203 -4.80 24.50 5.26
C LYS A 203 -3.88 25.23 6.22
N ALA A 204 -4.41 25.86 7.28
CA ALA A 204 -3.63 26.50 8.34
C ALA A 204 -2.77 25.47 9.09
N LEU A 205 -3.37 24.34 9.49
CA LEU A 205 -2.68 23.19 10.10
C LEU A 205 -1.55 22.68 9.20
N GLN A 206 -1.84 22.38 7.95
CA GLN A 206 -0.86 21.83 7.00
C GLN A 206 0.31 22.79 6.70
N LYS A 207 0.14 24.07 6.95
CA LYS A 207 1.18 25.11 6.81
C LYS A 207 1.87 25.48 8.12
N GLY A 208 1.52 24.83 9.24
CA GLY A 208 2.08 25.16 10.55
C GLY A 208 1.68 26.54 11.09
N LYS A 209 0.56 27.10 10.63
CA LYS A 209 0.10 28.42 11.00
C LYS A 209 -0.71 28.39 12.30
N ALA A 210 -0.07 28.04 13.41
CA ALA A 210 -0.70 27.84 14.72
C ALA A 210 -1.57 29.03 15.15
N ALA A 211 -1.07 30.26 15.03
CA ALA A 211 -1.82 31.47 15.41
C ALA A 211 -3.04 31.74 14.50
N GLU A 212 -2.97 31.43 13.20
CA GLU A 212 -4.12 31.52 12.29
C GLU A 212 -5.17 30.48 12.64
N LEU A 213 -4.73 29.24 12.89
CA LEU A 213 -5.59 28.13 13.32
C LEU A 213 -6.27 28.45 14.65
N ALA A 214 -5.54 29.00 15.62
CA ALA A 214 -6.07 29.44 16.91
C ALA A 214 -7.26 30.37 16.73
N ARG A 215 -7.11 31.44 15.93
CA ARG A 215 -8.19 32.41 15.66
C ARG A 215 -9.40 31.77 15.01
N GLN A 216 -9.19 30.82 14.08
CA GLN A 216 -10.29 30.10 13.42
C GLN A 216 -11.06 29.22 14.41
N LEU A 217 -10.35 28.54 15.31
CA LEU A 217 -10.96 27.69 16.33
C LEU A 217 -11.68 28.51 17.41
N ASP A 218 -11.17 29.69 17.77
CA ASP A 218 -11.82 30.61 18.69
C ASP A 218 -13.11 31.17 18.09
N ALA A 219 -13.13 31.44 16.78
CA ALA A 219 -14.31 31.94 16.05
C ALA A 219 -15.35 30.82 15.79
N GLU A 220 -14.90 29.59 15.51
CA GLU A 220 -15.76 28.44 15.19
C GLU A 220 -15.32 27.18 15.96
N PRO A 221 -15.66 27.05 17.27
CA PRO A 221 -15.27 25.89 18.09
C PRO A 221 -15.77 24.54 17.57
N ARG A 222 -16.80 24.52 16.70
CA ARG A 222 -17.31 23.31 16.05
C ARG A 222 -16.25 22.60 15.21
N LEU A 223 -15.25 23.33 14.72
CA LEU A 223 -14.17 22.78 13.90
C LEU A 223 -13.35 21.68 14.62
N LEU A 224 -13.32 21.68 15.96
CA LEU A 224 -12.70 20.62 16.76
C LEU A 224 -13.64 19.45 17.04
N LYS A 225 -14.94 19.68 17.05
CA LYS A 225 -15.95 18.70 17.51
C LYS A 225 -16.59 17.94 16.36
N GLU A 226 -16.87 18.62 15.27
CA GLU A 226 -17.57 18.06 14.12
C GLU A 226 -16.63 17.28 13.21
N ARG A 227 -17.20 16.31 12.50
CA ARG A 227 -16.49 15.58 11.46
C ARG A 227 -16.46 16.37 10.17
N ILE A 228 -15.33 16.33 9.50
CA ILE A 228 -15.16 16.91 8.18
C ILE A 228 -15.84 16.01 7.17
N LEU A 229 -16.96 16.45 6.62
CA LEU A 229 -17.58 15.77 5.51
C LEU A 229 -16.72 15.99 4.28
N GLY A 230 -15.84 15.04 4.05
CA GLY A 230 -14.96 15.02 2.90
C GLY A 230 -15.70 14.67 1.62
N PRO A 231 -15.04 14.68 0.48
CA PRO A 231 -15.56 14.13 -0.76
C PRO A 231 -15.94 12.65 -0.53
N GLU A 232 -16.82 12.11 -1.38
CA GLU A 232 -17.31 10.74 -1.22
C GLU A 232 -16.21 9.68 -1.05
N VAL A 233 -15.03 9.94 -1.56
CA VAL A 233 -13.84 9.10 -1.37
C VAL A 233 -13.51 8.84 0.10
N TYR A 234 -13.83 9.76 1.01
CA TYR A 234 -13.71 9.55 2.45
C TYR A 234 -14.90 8.79 3.06
N ARG A 235 -16.01 8.66 2.32
CA ARG A 235 -17.24 8.01 2.78
C ARG A 235 -17.36 6.58 2.29
N ARG A 236 -16.83 6.26 1.11
CA ARG A 236 -16.87 4.92 0.55
C ARG A 236 -15.75 4.05 1.11
N ALA A 237 -15.92 2.74 1.04
CA ALA A 237 -15.01 1.73 1.54
C ALA A 237 -13.66 1.71 0.79
N SER A 238 -13.02 2.85 0.70
CA SER A 238 -11.62 2.93 0.33
C SER A 238 -10.77 2.35 1.48
N ARG A 239 -9.52 2.04 1.23
CA ARG A 239 -8.57 1.56 2.25
C ARG A 239 -8.38 2.50 3.43
N HIS A 240 -8.89 3.72 3.36
CA HIS A 240 -8.83 4.67 4.46
C HIS A 240 -10.11 4.71 5.28
N GLN A 241 -10.75 3.56 5.51
CA GLN A 241 -11.85 3.44 6.46
C GLN A 241 -11.46 4.04 7.82
N TYR A 242 -10.19 3.93 8.20
CA TYR A 242 -9.64 4.53 9.41
C TYR A 242 -9.55 6.07 9.38
N PHE A 243 -9.68 6.71 8.21
CA PHE A 243 -9.67 8.18 8.06
C PHE A 243 -10.95 8.69 7.37
N ARG A 244 -12.04 7.96 7.55
CA ARG A 244 -13.34 8.31 6.99
C ARG A 244 -13.99 9.42 7.82
N ASP A 245 -14.50 10.46 7.14
CA ASP A 245 -15.08 11.64 7.77
C ASP A 245 -14.24 12.11 8.98
N PRO A 246 -12.94 12.50 8.74
CA PRO A 246 -12.00 12.71 9.82
C PRO A 246 -12.37 13.96 10.63
N LYS A 247 -11.90 14.01 11.87
CA LYS A 247 -11.87 15.24 12.65
C LYS A 247 -10.62 16.06 12.32
N LEU A 248 -10.69 17.37 12.47
CA LEU A 248 -9.58 18.28 12.16
C LEU A 248 -8.29 17.88 12.91
N PHE A 249 -8.40 17.49 14.16
CA PHE A 249 -7.27 17.11 14.98
C PHE A 249 -6.47 15.91 14.42
N TRP A 250 -7.12 14.98 13.75
CA TRP A 250 -6.46 13.78 13.21
C TRP A 250 -5.42 14.08 12.11
N PHE A 251 -5.51 15.26 11.49
CA PHE A 251 -4.56 15.67 10.44
C PHE A 251 -3.14 15.93 10.95
N ILE A 252 -2.94 16.09 12.28
CA ILE A 252 -1.60 16.26 12.87
C ILE A 252 -0.69 15.07 12.61
N ALA A 253 -1.27 13.87 12.47
CA ALA A 253 -0.54 12.64 12.23
C ALA A 253 -0.01 12.50 10.79
N ASN A 254 -0.60 13.21 9.82
CA ASN A 254 -0.34 12.99 8.40
C ASN A 254 -0.44 11.50 7.99
N ASN A 255 -1.36 10.80 8.59
CA ASN A 255 -1.64 9.39 8.34
C ASN A 255 -3.15 9.22 8.12
N PRO A 256 -3.61 9.03 6.87
CA PRO A 256 -2.82 8.78 5.65
C PRO A 256 -2.00 9.99 5.22
N THR A 257 -0.96 9.75 4.42
CA THR A 257 -0.06 10.81 3.94
C THR A 257 -0.80 11.79 3.03
N LEU A 258 -1.14 12.95 3.57
CA LEU A 258 -1.83 14.05 2.87
C LEU A 258 -0.89 15.21 2.56
N MET A 259 0.22 15.31 3.28
CA MET A 259 1.26 16.31 3.11
C MET A 259 2.56 15.62 2.69
N LYS A 260 3.24 16.17 1.68
CA LYS A 260 4.58 15.71 1.29
C LYS A 260 5.61 15.97 2.40
N ARG A 261 5.44 17.07 3.14
CA ARG A 261 6.27 17.44 4.29
C ARG A 261 5.38 18.06 5.36
N MET A 262 5.53 17.58 6.57
CA MET A 262 4.85 18.15 7.74
C MET A 262 5.54 19.46 8.17
N PRO A 263 4.81 20.45 8.69
CA PRO A 263 5.40 21.62 9.34
C PRO A 263 6.31 21.20 10.49
N ALA A 264 7.47 21.82 10.61
CA ALA A 264 8.42 21.53 11.70
C ALA A 264 7.83 21.84 13.10
N ASN A 265 6.87 22.76 13.17
CA ASN A 265 6.16 23.13 14.40
C ASN A 265 4.82 22.38 14.56
N MET A 266 4.70 21.15 14.07
CA MET A 266 3.45 20.38 14.19
C MET A 266 3.05 20.12 15.65
N VAL A 267 4.01 20.01 16.56
CA VAL A 267 3.75 19.88 18.01
C VAL A 267 3.04 21.13 18.53
N GLU A 268 3.52 22.33 18.20
CA GLU A 268 2.87 23.60 18.56
C GLU A 268 1.43 23.68 17.98
N VAL A 269 1.24 23.21 16.77
CA VAL A 269 -0.09 23.12 16.14
C VAL A 269 -1.00 22.20 16.95
N ALA A 270 -0.51 21.01 17.35
CA ALA A 270 -1.26 20.08 18.19
C ALA A 270 -1.61 20.70 19.56
N GLU A 271 -0.64 21.28 20.24
CA GLU A 271 -0.82 21.98 21.54
C GLU A 271 -1.86 23.11 21.43
N THR A 272 -1.82 23.87 20.34
CA THR A 272 -2.78 24.94 20.04
C THR A 272 -4.21 24.43 19.99
N MET A 273 -4.41 23.25 19.41
CA MET A 273 -5.72 22.60 19.31
C MET A 273 -6.13 21.95 20.64
N ILE A 274 -5.22 21.28 21.33
CA ILE A 274 -5.45 20.64 22.63
C ILE A 274 -5.89 21.67 23.68
N ALA A 275 -5.24 22.82 23.72
CA ALA A 275 -5.61 23.93 24.62
C ALA A 275 -7.05 24.45 24.42
N ARG A 276 -7.69 24.12 23.30
CA ARG A 276 -9.07 24.49 22.95
C ARG A 276 -10.08 23.36 23.14
N GLY A 277 -9.68 22.26 23.77
CA GLY A 277 -10.60 21.23 24.22
C GLY A 277 -10.83 20.12 23.21
N VAL A 278 -9.78 19.47 22.74
CA VAL A 278 -9.87 18.20 22.00
C VAL A 278 -10.42 17.12 22.92
N GLU A 279 -11.41 16.37 22.42
CA GLU A 279 -12.02 15.27 23.16
C GLU A 279 -11.02 14.11 23.37
N ARG A 280 -11.13 13.42 24.51
CA ARG A 280 -10.28 12.29 24.84
C ARG A 280 -10.20 11.23 23.72
N ALA A 281 -11.34 10.84 23.19
CA ALA A 281 -11.40 9.85 22.11
C ALA A 281 -10.63 10.29 20.85
N ASP A 282 -10.55 11.60 20.59
CA ASP A 282 -9.78 12.14 19.47
C ASP A 282 -8.28 12.20 19.75
N LEU A 283 -7.91 12.42 21.03
CA LEU A 283 -6.50 12.31 21.46
C LEU A 283 -6.01 10.87 21.31
N ASP A 284 -6.79 9.89 21.80
CA ASP A 284 -6.45 8.46 21.72
C ASP A 284 -6.32 8.02 20.26
N TYR A 285 -7.25 8.44 19.40
CA TYR A 285 -7.21 8.10 17.98
C TYR A 285 -6.08 8.81 17.21
N ALA A 286 -5.80 10.06 17.54
CA ALA A 286 -4.65 10.77 16.97
C ALA A 286 -3.33 10.11 17.37
N LEU A 287 -3.23 9.61 18.61
CA LEU A 287 -2.08 8.83 19.07
C LEU A 287 -1.89 7.55 18.22
N GLU A 288 -2.97 6.78 17.98
CA GLU A 288 -2.94 5.60 17.09
C GLU A 288 -2.40 5.96 15.69
N LEU A 289 -2.88 7.07 15.12
CA LEU A 289 -2.43 7.52 13.80
C LEU A 289 -0.97 7.97 13.79
N VAL A 290 -0.50 8.67 14.84
CA VAL A 290 0.88 9.13 14.97
C VAL A 290 1.84 7.97 15.16
N MET A 291 1.49 6.98 15.99
CA MET A 291 2.32 5.80 16.26
C MET A 291 2.66 5.00 15.00
N THR A 292 1.83 5.09 13.96
CA THR A 292 2.04 4.40 12.67
C THR A 292 2.32 5.35 11.51
N SER A 293 2.68 6.60 11.80
CA SER A 293 2.94 7.62 10.78
C SER A 293 4.39 7.60 10.28
N ALA A 294 4.63 7.00 9.12
CA ALA A 294 5.93 7.06 8.46
C ALA A 294 6.42 8.51 8.20
N PRO A 295 5.57 9.46 7.70
CA PRO A 295 6.03 10.84 7.52
C PRO A 295 6.43 11.54 8.83
N ALA A 296 5.75 11.26 9.93
CA ALA A 296 6.11 11.83 11.23
C ALA A 296 7.45 11.28 11.73
N ARG A 297 7.67 9.96 11.58
CA ARG A 297 8.93 9.30 11.93
C ARG A 297 10.09 9.82 11.10
N GLU A 298 9.97 9.81 9.78
CA GLU A 298 11.03 10.23 8.85
C GLU A 298 11.47 11.68 9.06
N GLN A 299 10.59 12.51 9.62
CA GLN A 299 10.88 13.92 9.91
C GLN A 299 11.20 14.20 11.39
N GLY A 300 11.31 13.16 12.22
CA GLY A 300 11.63 13.29 13.64
C GLY A 300 10.52 13.92 14.49
N LEU A 301 9.28 13.95 13.97
CA LEU A 301 8.11 14.53 14.65
C LEU A 301 7.29 13.48 15.43
N GLN A 302 7.49 12.19 15.16
CA GLN A 302 6.68 11.13 15.76
C GLN A 302 6.76 11.11 17.27
N MET A 303 7.96 11.01 17.83
CA MET A 303 8.14 10.96 19.29
C MET A 303 7.70 12.25 20.00
N PRO A 304 8.03 13.46 19.51
CA PRO A 304 7.51 14.70 20.09
C PRO A 304 5.98 14.80 20.08
N LEU A 305 5.30 14.30 19.03
CA LEU A 305 3.85 14.27 18.97
C LEU A 305 3.26 13.23 19.93
N ILE A 306 3.86 12.05 20.07
CA ILE A 306 3.45 11.02 21.04
C ILE A 306 3.53 11.60 22.45
N ASP A 307 4.66 12.21 22.82
CA ASP A 307 4.84 12.85 24.12
C ASP A 307 3.80 13.96 24.38
N CYS A 308 3.55 14.81 23.39
CA CYS A 308 2.52 15.84 23.47
C CYS A 308 1.13 15.25 23.73
N LEU A 309 0.74 14.20 23.01
CA LEU A 309 -0.56 13.54 23.14
C LEU A 309 -0.69 12.81 24.50
N MET A 310 0.37 12.13 24.94
CA MET A 310 0.39 11.45 26.24
C MET A 310 0.25 12.44 27.39
N ARG A 311 0.97 13.57 27.35
CA ARG A 311 0.83 14.67 28.34
C ARG A 311 -0.57 15.27 28.34
N ALA A 312 -1.26 15.28 27.20
CA ALA A 312 -2.66 15.69 27.09
C ALA A 312 -3.64 14.62 27.58
N GLY A 313 -3.14 13.47 28.00
CA GLY A 313 -3.90 12.37 28.56
C GLY A 313 -4.30 11.29 27.56
N ALA A 314 -3.81 11.27 26.32
CA ALA A 314 -4.07 10.17 25.39
C ALA A 314 -3.54 8.84 25.96
N ALA A 315 -4.24 7.74 25.66
CA ALA A 315 -3.78 6.39 25.98
C ALA A 315 -3.81 5.50 24.75
N PRO A 316 -2.77 4.68 24.55
CA PRO A 316 -2.74 3.75 23.43
C PRO A 316 -3.74 2.63 23.64
N THR A 317 -4.47 2.27 22.56
CA THR A 317 -5.31 1.06 22.57
C THR A 317 -4.43 -0.19 22.30
N PRO A 318 -4.85 -1.40 22.73
CA PRO A 318 -4.14 -2.63 22.36
C PRO A 318 -3.92 -2.76 20.85
N ARG A 319 -4.92 -2.38 20.06
CA ARG A 319 -4.83 -2.36 18.61
C ARG A 319 -3.76 -1.39 18.09
N ALA A 320 -3.67 -0.19 18.66
CA ALA A 320 -2.65 0.79 18.27
C ALA A 320 -1.24 0.25 18.51
N ILE A 321 -1.04 -0.43 19.64
CA ILE A 321 0.23 -1.08 19.99
C ILE A 321 0.55 -2.18 18.97
N ASP A 322 -0.39 -3.08 18.70
CA ASP A 322 -0.20 -4.17 17.75
C ASP A 322 0.11 -3.67 16.32
N MET A 323 -0.64 -2.67 15.86
CA MET A 323 -0.41 -2.06 14.55
C MET A 323 0.98 -1.41 14.48
N THR A 324 1.40 -0.75 15.55
CA THR A 324 2.71 -0.13 15.64
C THR A 324 3.83 -1.17 15.55
N LEU A 325 3.73 -2.25 16.33
CA LEU A 325 4.67 -3.37 16.31
C LEU A 325 4.66 -4.11 14.97
N ALA A 326 3.50 -4.24 14.32
CA ALA A 326 3.37 -4.88 13.00
C ALA A 326 3.97 -4.05 11.86
N HIS A 327 4.23 -2.76 12.08
CA HIS A 327 4.96 -1.89 11.16
C HIS A 327 6.43 -1.68 11.54
N TRP A 328 6.96 -2.52 12.45
CA TRP A 328 8.33 -2.45 12.99
C TRP A 328 8.68 -1.13 13.68
N GLU A 329 7.68 -0.43 14.18
CA GLU A 329 7.82 0.83 14.92
C GLU A 329 8.02 0.52 16.41
N LEU A 330 9.19 0.03 16.78
CA LEU A 330 9.45 -0.42 18.16
C LEU A 330 9.66 0.73 19.15
N GLU A 331 10.25 1.85 18.70
CA GLU A 331 10.57 2.99 19.58
C GLU A 331 9.34 3.62 20.26
N PRO A 332 8.20 3.86 19.55
CA PRO A 332 7.01 4.36 20.23
C PRO A 332 6.54 3.44 21.36
N VAL A 333 6.54 2.13 21.14
CA VAL A 333 6.08 1.15 22.13
C VAL A 333 7.09 1.07 23.30
N ARG A 334 8.40 1.19 23.03
CA ARG A 334 9.42 1.26 24.09
C ARG A 334 9.20 2.47 25.00
N ALA A 335 8.97 3.64 24.43
CA ALA A 335 8.68 4.85 25.20
C ALA A 335 7.42 4.71 26.06
N LEU A 336 6.39 4.02 25.55
CA LEU A 336 5.19 3.73 26.33
C LEU A 336 5.46 2.76 27.49
N LEU A 337 6.31 1.75 27.29
CA LEU A 337 6.75 0.83 28.36
C LEU A 337 7.54 1.58 29.44
N ASP A 338 8.44 2.47 29.04
CA ASP A 338 9.19 3.33 29.96
C ASP A 338 8.27 4.28 30.74
N GLY A 339 7.14 4.67 30.13
CA GLY A 339 6.07 5.45 30.74
C GLY A 339 5.07 4.64 31.57
N GLY A 340 5.29 3.33 31.76
CA GLY A 340 4.48 2.49 32.64
C GLY A 340 3.41 1.64 31.91
N LEU A 341 3.44 1.54 30.57
CA LEU A 341 2.60 0.57 29.87
C LEU A 341 2.97 -0.85 30.34
N PRO A 342 2.01 -1.69 30.74
CA PRO A 342 2.32 -3.05 31.17
C PRO A 342 2.84 -3.89 30.00
N MET A 343 3.87 -4.69 30.27
CA MET A 343 4.39 -5.68 29.34
C MET A 343 3.37 -6.83 29.18
N THR A 344 2.94 -7.12 27.96
CA THR A 344 2.07 -8.26 27.65
C THR A 344 2.86 -9.34 26.89
N ALA A 345 2.28 -10.54 26.75
CA ALA A 345 2.93 -11.62 25.98
C ALA A 345 3.17 -11.21 24.52
N ALA A 346 2.22 -10.52 23.89
CA ALA A 346 2.33 -10.04 22.53
C ALA A 346 3.44 -8.99 22.36
N ILE A 347 3.55 -8.04 23.29
CA ILE A 347 4.63 -7.04 23.28
C ILE A 347 5.97 -7.72 23.50
N ALA A 348 6.10 -8.58 24.55
CA ALA A 348 7.32 -9.31 24.84
C ALA A 348 7.79 -10.16 23.64
N ALA A 349 6.86 -10.80 22.94
CA ALA A 349 7.14 -11.58 21.76
C ALA A 349 7.65 -10.71 20.59
N ALA A 350 7.06 -9.54 20.35
CA ALA A 350 7.53 -8.60 19.33
C ALA A 350 8.96 -8.09 19.60
N PHE A 351 9.29 -7.87 20.86
CA PHE A 351 10.62 -7.42 21.29
C PHE A 351 11.63 -8.57 21.46
N GLY A 352 11.23 -9.83 21.30
CA GLY A 352 12.10 -11.00 21.51
C GLY A 352 12.55 -11.17 22.95
N ARG A 353 11.72 -10.79 23.94
CA ARG A 353 12.00 -10.90 25.38
C ARG A 353 11.83 -12.34 25.86
N THR A 354 12.74 -13.21 25.48
CA THR A 354 12.70 -14.64 25.81
C THR A 354 12.83 -14.97 27.29
N ASP A 355 13.35 -14.03 28.08
CA ASP A 355 13.47 -14.12 29.54
C ASP A 355 12.12 -14.00 30.26
N SER A 356 11.27 -13.07 29.87
CA SER A 356 9.98 -12.78 30.51
C SER A 356 8.79 -13.46 29.81
N LEU A 357 8.91 -13.75 28.52
CA LEU A 357 7.83 -14.28 27.69
C LEU A 357 7.21 -15.59 28.22
N PRO A 358 7.97 -16.60 28.73
CA PRO A 358 7.37 -17.83 29.23
C PRO A 358 6.42 -17.65 30.42
N ALA A 359 6.71 -16.68 31.29
CA ALA A 359 5.83 -16.34 32.41
C ALA A 359 4.55 -15.66 31.91
N LEU A 360 4.67 -14.71 31.00
CA LEU A 360 3.54 -14.00 30.40
C LEU A 360 2.63 -14.94 29.61
N LEU A 361 3.16 -15.88 28.84
CA LEU A 361 2.37 -16.84 28.06
C LEU A 361 1.55 -17.79 28.95
N ARG A 362 2.04 -18.16 30.14
CA ARG A 362 1.31 -19.02 31.05
C ARG A 362 0.05 -18.37 31.64
N GLU A 363 0.04 -17.06 31.73
CA GLU A 363 -1.05 -16.26 32.25
C GLU A 363 -1.96 -15.68 31.13
N ALA A 364 -1.50 -15.79 29.90
CA ALA A 364 -2.16 -15.20 28.73
C ALA A 364 -3.42 -15.97 28.33
N SER A 365 -4.40 -15.26 27.81
CA SER A 365 -5.53 -15.87 27.11
C SER A 365 -5.07 -16.48 25.78
N ALA A 366 -5.85 -17.43 25.24
CA ALA A 366 -5.57 -18.02 23.93
C ALA A 366 -5.45 -16.96 22.81
N GLU A 367 -6.24 -15.90 22.88
CA GLU A 367 -6.15 -14.76 21.96
C GLU A 367 -4.81 -14.02 22.07
N GLU A 368 -4.34 -13.77 23.30
CA GLU A 368 -3.06 -13.13 23.55
C GLU A 368 -1.88 -14.00 23.10
N VAL A 369 -1.95 -15.34 23.31
CA VAL A 369 -0.96 -16.28 22.81
C VAL A 369 -0.91 -16.26 21.28
N GLN A 370 -2.08 -16.19 20.63
CA GLN A 370 -2.16 -16.06 19.16
C GLN A 370 -1.57 -14.72 18.67
N ARG A 371 -1.82 -13.62 19.38
CA ARG A 371 -1.22 -12.30 19.09
C ARG A 371 0.30 -12.34 19.25
N ALA A 372 0.80 -13.02 20.28
CA ALA A 372 2.22 -13.20 20.53
C ALA A 372 2.91 -13.92 19.35
N LEU A 373 2.32 -15.03 18.83
CA LEU A 373 2.83 -15.68 17.64
C LEU A 373 2.87 -14.72 16.44
N GLY A 374 1.75 -14.03 16.18
CA GLY A 374 1.67 -13.13 15.05
C GLY A 374 2.72 -12.03 15.06
N LEU A 375 2.89 -11.37 16.20
CA LEU A 375 3.87 -10.30 16.36
C LEU A 375 5.31 -10.81 16.41
N ALA A 376 5.57 -12.01 16.96
CA ALA A 376 6.88 -12.64 16.90
C ALA A 376 7.30 -12.91 15.44
N VAL A 377 6.41 -13.49 14.63
CA VAL A 377 6.68 -13.78 13.22
C VAL A 377 6.93 -12.49 12.43
N ILE A 378 6.07 -11.49 12.56
CA ILE A 378 6.21 -10.20 11.87
C ILE A 378 7.53 -9.51 12.25
N ASN A 379 7.93 -9.59 13.52
CA ASN A 379 9.17 -8.98 14.01
C ASN A 379 10.39 -9.93 13.94
N ARG A 380 10.26 -11.08 13.27
CA ARG A 380 11.35 -12.05 13.00
C ARG A 380 12.00 -12.63 14.27
N GLN A 381 11.23 -12.76 15.34
CA GLN A 381 11.67 -13.25 16.64
C GLN A 381 11.44 -14.77 16.72
N LEU A 382 12.42 -15.56 16.23
CA LEU A 382 12.28 -17.00 16.06
C LEU A 382 11.99 -17.73 17.38
N ASP A 383 12.77 -17.42 18.44
CA ASP A 383 12.60 -18.08 19.74
C ASP A 383 11.28 -17.69 20.40
N ALA A 384 10.85 -16.44 20.27
CA ALA A 384 9.56 -16.01 20.77
C ALA A 384 8.38 -16.68 20.02
N ALA A 385 8.53 -16.86 18.70
CA ALA A 385 7.54 -17.60 17.91
C ALA A 385 7.46 -19.07 18.35
N ARG A 386 8.60 -19.73 18.61
CA ARG A 386 8.65 -21.07 19.17
C ARG A 386 7.90 -21.17 20.50
N MET A 387 8.20 -20.26 21.44
CA MET A 387 7.54 -20.22 22.74
C MET A 387 6.03 -20.03 22.63
N ALA A 388 5.56 -19.19 21.71
CA ALA A 388 4.14 -18.97 21.48
C ALA A 388 3.46 -20.23 20.87
N LEU A 389 4.13 -20.92 19.95
CA LEU A 389 3.66 -22.18 19.37
C LEU A 389 3.59 -23.28 20.42
N ASP A 390 4.64 -23.41 21.26
CA ASP A 390 4.69 -24.36 22.36
C ASP A 390 3.61 -24.08 23.43
N ALA A 391 3.21 -22.82 23.57
CA ALA A 391 2.08 -22.38 24.42
C ALA A 391 0.70 -22.60 23.78
N GLY A 392 0.63 -23.17 22.57
CA GLY A 392 -0.63 -23.56 21.93
C GLY A 392 -1.16 -22.56 20.87
N ALA A 393 -0.35 -21.62 20.40
CA ALA A 393 -0.75 -20.81 19.24
C ALA A 393 -0.91 -21.69 17.98
N ASP A 394 -1.97 -21.45 17.21
CA ASP A 394 -2.23 -22.15 15.95
C ASP A 394 -1.60 -21.35 14.79
N PRO A 395 -0.62 -21.94 14.05
CA PRO A 395 0.01 -21.28 12.92
C PRO A 395 -0.89 -21.12 11.69
N ASN A 396 -2.10 -21.69 11.71
CA ASN A 396 -3.07 -21.63 10.61
C ASN A 396 -4.20 -20.61 10.85
N VAL A 397 -4.12 -19.86 11.93
CA VAL A 397 -5.03 -18.74 12.20
C VAL A 397 -4.51 -17.47 11.55
N PHE A 398 -5.40 -16.74 10.87
CA PHE A 398 -5.07 -15.44 10.29
C PHE A 398 -4.60 -14.46 11.37
N LEU A 399 -3.58 -13.67 11.03
CA LEU A 399 -2.95 -12.75 11.97
C LEU A 399 -3.96 -11.71 12.53
N PRO A 400 -3.83 -11.31 13.79
CA PRO A 400 -4.69 -10.28 14.40
C PRO A 400 -4.44 -8.89 13.79
N VAL A 401 -3.23 -8.66 13.35
CA VAL A 401 -2.81 -7.55 12.46
C VAL A 401 -2.42 -8.15 11.12
N HIS A 402 -2.61 -7.43 10.03
CA HIS A 402 -2.50 -7.99 8.68
C HIS A 402 -3.46 -9.18 8.48
N THR A 403 -4.72 -8.99 8.91
CA THR A 403 -5.78 -10.01 9.00
C THR A 403 -6.08 -10.77 7.70
N HIS A 404 -5.40 -10.41 6.62
CA HIS A 404 -5.48 -11.07 5.32
C HIS A 404 -4.47 -12.22 5.16
N SER A 405 -3.47 -12.34 6.04
CA SER A 405 -2.36 -13.28 5.92
C SER A 405 -2.19 -14.19 7.14
N LEU A 406 -1.55 -15.31 6.93
CA LEU A 406 -1.14 -16.27 7.96
C LEU A 406 0.33 -16.02 8.35
N PRO A 407 0.82 -16.55 9.49
CA PRO A 407 2.23 -16.54 9.84
C PRO A 407 3.15 -17.01 8.72
N MET A 408 2.77 -18.09 8.02
CA MET A 408 3.54 -18.65 6.90
C MET A 408 3.69 -17.65 5.72
N HIS A 409 2.68 -16.82 5.44
CA HIS A 409 2.79 -15.78 4.39
C HIS A 409 3.82 -14.72 4.77
N GLN A 410 3.81 -14.26 6.03
CA GLN A 410 4.78 -13.26 6.49
C GLN A 410 6.21 -13.81 6.45
N ALA A 411 6.42 -15.03 6.97
CA ALA A 411 7.72 -15.67 6.93
C ALA A 411 8.26 -15.86 5.50
N ALA A 412 7.38 -16.25 4.56
CA ALA A 412 7.71 -16.41 3.14
C ALA A 412 7.99 -15.06 2.45
N GLY A 413 7.18 -14.04 2.73
CA GLY A 413 7.36 -12.68 2.21
C GLY A 413 8.63 -12.00 2.71
N ASP A 414 9.10 -12.38 3.90
CA ASP A 414 10.36 -11.93 4.51
C ASP A 414 11.57 -12.78 4.11
N GLY A 415 11.34 -13.92 3.44
CA GLY A 415 12.40 -14.88 3.08
C GLY A 415 13.01 -15.63 4.27
N ASN A 416 12.33 -15.66 5.40
CA ASN A 416 12.80 -16.26 6.64
C ASN A 416 12.52 -17.79 6.64
N VAL A 417 13.46 -18.56 6.09
CA VAL A 417 13.33 -20.01 5.94
C VAL A 417 13.26 -20.69 7.31
N GLU A 418 14.07 -20.26 8.26
CA GLU A 418 14.12 -20.82 9.62
C GLU A 418 12.76 -20.65 10.34
N MET A 419 12.09 -19.53 10.13
CA MET A 419 10.74 -19.31 10.64
C MET A 419 9.72 -20.20 9.93
N MET A 420 9.84 -20.39 8.62
CA MET A 420 8.97 -21.32 7.87
C MET A 420 9.13 -22.75 8.34
N GLU A 421 10.36 -23.22 8.56
CA GLU A 421 10.66 -24.54 9.11
C GLU A 421 10.04 -24.73 10.49
N LEU A 422 10.18 -23.74 11.37
CA LEU A 422 9.55 -23.76 12.68
C LEU A 422 8.02 -23.86 12.58
N LEU A 423 7.40 -23.06 11.72
CA LEU A 423 5.94 -23.07 11.52
C LEU A 423 5.46 -24.43 10.98
N ILE A 424 6.17 -25.01 9.99
CA ILE A 424 5.86 -26.35 9.44
C ILE A 424 5.99 -27.43 10.50
N ALA A 425 7.02 -27.39 11.34
CA ALA A 425 7.22 -28.35 12.43
C ALA A 425 6.06 -28.31 13.44
N HIS A 426 5.32 -27.18 13.54
CA HIS A 426 4.13 -27.02 14.37
C HIS A 426 2.82 -27.12 13.57
N GLY A 427 2.83 -27.73 12.39
CA GLY A 427 1.63 -28.02 11.60
C GLY A 427 1.10 -26.87 10.75
N ALA A 428 1.93 -25.87 10.43
CA ALA A 428 1.52 -24.82 9.51
C ALA A 428 1.27 -25.36 8.10
N ARG A 429 0.20 -24.93 7.48
CA ARG A 429 -0.11 -25.21 6.07
C ARG A 429 0.52 -24.17 5.18
N HIS A 430 1.06 -24.61 4.05
CA HIS A 430 1.72 -23.77 3.05
C HIS A 430 0.86 -23.54 1.77
N ASP A 431 -0.36 -24.09 1.77
CA ASP A 431 -1.29 -24.07 0.62
C ASP A 431 -2.53 -23.18 0.84
N ILE A 432 -2.69 -22.58 2.01
CA ILE A 432 -3.83 -21.69 2.29
C ILE A 432 -3.58 -20.33 1.60
N PRO A 433 -4.55 -19.83 0.79
CA PRO A 433 -4.42 -18.52 0.17
C PRO A 433 -4.67 -17.37 1.16
N ASP A 434 -4.01 -16.23 0.96
CA ASP A 434 -4.32 -15.00 1.67
C ASP A 434 -5.69 -14.42 1.24
N LYS A 435 -6.33 -13.64 2.13
CA LYS A 435 -7.66 -13.07 1.87
C LYS A 435 -7.68 -11.86 0.95
N LEU A 436 -6.52 -11.30 0.62
CA LEU A 436 -6.46 -10.02 -0.09
C LEU A 436 -6.10 -10.19 -1.56
N TRP A 437 -5.17 -11.10 -1.86
CA TRP A 437 -4.66 -11.35 -3.21
C TRP A 437 -4.89 -12.79 -3.68
N GLY A 438 -5.37 -13.67 -2.78
CA GLY A 438 -5.51 -15.10 -3.09
C GLY A 438 -4.17 -15.82 -3.29
N GLY A 439 -3.08 -15.20 -2.86
CA GLY A 439 -1.73 -15.76 -2.99
C GLY A 439 -1.41 -16.73 -1.86
N ILE A 440 -0.85 -17.90 -2.19
CA ILE A 440 -0.27 -18.81 -1.19
C ILE A 440 1.13 -18.33 -0.78
N PRO A 441 1.74 -18.83 0.32
CA PRO A 441 3.07 -18.42 0.78
C PRO A 441 4.16 -18.46 -0.31
N LEU A 442 4.12 -19.42 -1.24
CA LEU A 442 5.05 -19.45 -2.37
C LEU A 442 4.96 -18.18 -3.24
N GLY A 443 3.76 -17.68 -3.49
CA GLY A 443 3.56 -16.42 -4.22
C GLY A 443 4.19 -15.23 -3.50
N TRP A 444 4.11 -15.19 -2.17
CA TRP A 444 4.73 -14.14 -1.35
C TRP A 444 6.27 -14.20 -1.41
N ALA A 445 6.87 -15.41 -1.34
CA ALA A 445 8.32 -15.59 -1.50
C ALA A 445 8.82 -15.15 -2.88
N ILE A 446 8.05 -15.46 -3.93
CA ILE A 446 8.35 -15.02 -5.31
C ILE A 446 8.25 -13.49 -5.43
N HIS A 447 7.19 -12.89 -4.90
CA HIS A 447 6.99 -11.44 -4.92
C HIS A 447 8.08 -10.70 -4.14
N GLY A 448 8.49 -11.22 -2.97
CA GLY A 448 9.59 -10.72 -2.17
C GLY A 448 10.99 -10.91 -2.80
N GLY A 449 11.10 -11.73 -3.86
CA GLY A 449 12.39 -12.03 -4.51
C GLY A 449 13.29 -12.98 -3.72
N HIS A 450 12.74 -13.76 -2.80
CA HIS A 450 13.48 -14.62 -1.86
C HIS A 450 13.70 -16.03 -2.43
N ALA A 451 14.83 -16.25 -3.12
CA ALA A 451 15.13 -17.50 -3.81
C ALA A 451 15.16 -18.73 -2.89
N ARG A 452 15.78 -18.63 -1.70
CA ARG A 452 15.84 -19.74 -0.72
C ARG A 452 14.45 -20.14 -0.21
N ALA A 453 13.62 -19.15 0.16
CA ALA A 453 12.26 -19.37 0.62
C ALA A 453 11.38 -19.97 -0.49
N ARG A 454 11.54 -19.50 -1.72
CA ARG A 454 10.89 -20.07 -2.89
C ARG A 454 11.26 -21.54 -3.07
N THR A 455 12.55 -21.88 -3.11
CA THR A 455 13.01 -23.26 -3.28
C THR A 455 12.46 -24.16 -2.17
N TYR A 456 12.53 -23.74 -0.92
CA TYR A 456 11.99 -24.48 0.22
C TYR A 456 10.50 -24.79 0.05
N LEU A 457 9.68 -23.80 -0.34
CA LEU A 457 8.25 -24.00 -0.55
C LEU A 457 7.91 -24.81 -1.81
N GLU A 458 8.74 -24.75 -2.86
CA GLU A 458 8.62 -25.61 -4.04
C GLU A 458 8.91 -27.08 -3.69
N ASP A 459 9.88 -27.34 -2.83
CA ASP A 459 10.24 -28.68 -2.37
C ASP A 459 9.15 -29.29 -1.46
N LEU A 460 8.58 -28.50 -0.53
CA LEU A 460 7.44 -28.94 0.29
C LEU A 460 6.21 -29.35 -0.53
N ARG A 461 6.03 -28.80 -1.72
CA ARG A 461 4.89 -29.14 -2.60
C ARG A 461 5.11 -30.43 -3.40
N ARG A 462 6.33 -30.96 -3.42
CA ARG A 462 6.66 -32.18 -4.13
C ARG A 462 6.57 -33.42 -3.22
N THR A 463 6.64 -33.21 -1.89
CA THR A 463 6.45 -34.21 -0.86
C THR A 463 4.99 -34.36 -0.46
#